data_8f68f337cbcd23ee248120c186656600
#
_entry.id   8f68f337cbcd23ee248120c186656600
#
_cell.length_a   1.000
_cell.length_b   1.000
_cell.length_c   1.000
_cell.angle_alpha   90.00
_cell.angle_beta   90.00
_cell.angle_gamma   90.00
#
_symmetry.space_group_name_H-M   'P 1'
#
loop_
_entity.id
_entity.type
_entity.pdbx_description
1 polymer ?
#
loop_
_entity_poly.entity_id
_entity_poly.type
_entity_poly.pdbx_seq_one_letter_code
_entity_poly.pdbx_strand_id
1 'polypeptide(L)'
;KESVEESRIPQDGKFNILFAGNIGFAQGLEVLPETAQILKKRKCNSVRFNLVGDGRAKIDLRNKIKENGVEEFFNFIDRQPALMIPHFMAVSDASLICLSKSRVFETTIPGKTQSYMACGIPIIVSADGEVCEIVRTSGSGLCSPAGDPEGLASIIIEMCNLQEERLHEMGRRALDYYEKNFDKSKLLDRMDELFKLQKGDFAYVQK
;
A
#
# COMPACT_ATOMS: atom_id res chain seq x y z
N LYS A 1 -22.63 -7.12 -6.25
CA LYS A 1 -23.36 -5.85 -5.93
C LYS A 1 -23.41 -5.58 -4.42
N GLU A 2 -23.51 -6.62 -3.56
CA GLU A 2 -23.50 -6.46 -2.10
C GLU A 2 -22.16 -5.93 -1.56
N SER A 3 -21.03 -6.29 -2.19
CA SER A 3 -19.68 -5.88 -1.75
C SER A 3 -19.41 -4.37 -1.85
N VAL A 4 -20.08 -3.65 -2.75
CA VAL A 4 -19.84 -2.20 -2.98
C VAL A 4 -20.49 -1.34 -1.89
N GLU A 5 -21.71 -1.67 -1.46
CA GLU A 5 -22.40 -0.96 -0.39
C GLU A 5 -21.74 -1.18 0.99
N GLU A 6 -21.18 -2.36 1.23
CA GLU A 6 -20.48 -2.68 2.48
C GLU A 6 -19.13 -1.95 2.62
N SER A 7 -18.45 -1.63 1.51
CA SER A 7 -17.11 -1.01 1.54
C SER A 7 -17.12 0.45 2.00
N ARG A 8 -18.23 1.17 1.93
CA ARG A 8 -18.33 2.62 2.22
C ARG A 8 -17.34 3.48 1.41
N ILE A 9 -16.82 2.96 0.29
CA ILE A 9 -16.02 3.70 -0.68
C ILE A 9 -16.94 4.18 -1.79
N PRO A 10 -17.14 5.51 -1.95
CA PRO A 10 -18.01 6.04 -2.99
C PRO A 10 -17.49 5.71 -4.39
N GLN A 11 -18.36 5.23 -5.26
CA GLN A 11 -18.10 4.93 -6.67
C GLN A 11 -18.62 6.07 -7.55
N ASP A 12 -18.06 7.26 -7.36
CA ASP A 12 -18.50 8.53 -7.98
C ASP A 12 -17.54 9.02 -9.09
N GLY A 13 -16.69 8.11 -9.61
CA GLY A 13 -15.74 8.40 -10.67
C GLY A 13 -14.43 9.01 -10.21
N LYS A 14 -14.19 9.12 -8.89
CA LYS A 14 -12.87 9.47 -8.37
C LYS A 14 -11.96 8.25 -8.36
N PHE A 15 -10.67 8.49 -8.58
CA PHE A 15 -9.62 7.49 -8.43
C PHE A 15 -9.43 7.18 -6.93
N ASN A 16 -9.85 6.01 -6.53
CA ASN A 16 -9.89 5.57 -5.14
C ASN A 16 -8.57 4.89 -4.74
N ILE A 17 -7.80 5.53 -3.87
CA ILE A 17 -6.55 5.01 -3.32
C ILE A 17 -6.83 4.49 -1.91
N LEU A 18 -6.59 3.20 -1.68
CA LEU A 18 -6.85 2.53 -0.40
C LEU A 18 -5.61 2.42 0.48
N PHE A 19 -5.69 2.89 1.69
CA PHE A 19 -4.82 2.50 2.79
C PHE A 19 -5.63 1.69 3.80
N ALA A 20 -5.16 0.50 4.17
CA ALA A 20 -5.80 -0.33 5.19
C ALA A 20 -4.78 -0.74 6.27
N GLY A 21 -5.05 -0.41 7.53
CA GLY A 21 -4.20 -0.80 8.64
C GLY A 21 -4.14 0.18 9.81
N ASN A 22 -3.10 0.06 10.62
CA ASN A 22 -2.84 0.95 11.75
C ASN A 22 -2.45 2.35 11.25
N ILE A 23 -3.18 3.38 11.67
CA ILE A 23 -2.86 4.80 11.41
C ILE A 23 -1.92 5.27 12.52
N GLY A 24 -0.65 4.83 12.43
CA GLY A 24 0.41 5.14 13.39
C GLY A 24 1.50 6.01 12.75
N PHE A 25 2.33 6.64 13.57
CA PHE A 25 3.42 7.54 13.11
C PHE A 25 4.41 6.83 12.16
N ALA A 26 4.69 5.54 12.39
CA ALA A 26 5.57 4.75 11.53
C ALA A 26 5.06 4.60 10.09
N GLN A 27 3.78 4.85 9.85
CA GLN A 27 3.18 4.75 8.52
C GLN A 27 3.41 5.97 7.64
N GLY A 28 3.94 7.08 8.17
CA GLY A 28 4.27 8.26 7.37
C GLY A 28 3.09 8.93 6.66
N LEU A 29 1.85 8.71 7.14
CA LEU A 29 0.65 9.25 6.50
C LEU A 29 0.54 10.79 6.61
N GLU A 30 1.38 11.41 7.42
CA GLU A 30 1.49 12.87 7.55
C GLU A 30 1.93 13.57 6.25
N VAL A 31 2.41 12.84 5.25
CA VAL A 31 2.71 13.35 3.91
C VAL A 31 1.45 13.65 3.10
N LEU A 32 0.34 12.96 3.39
CA LEU A 32 -0.88 13.02 2.56
C LEU A 32 -1.58 14.39 2.52
N PRO A 33 -1.70 15.15 3.63
CA PRO A 33 -2.34 16.47 3.57
C PRO A 33 -1.65 17.43 2.61
N GLU A 34 -0.32 17.49 2.63
CA GLU A 34 0.46 18.32 1.72
C GLU A 34 0.39 17.79 0.28
N THR A 35 0.47 16.46 0.10
CA THR A 35 0.23 15.82 -1.21
C THR A 35 -1.11 16.22 -1.79
N ALA A 36 -2.19 16.20 -1.00
CA ALA A 36 -3.52 16.61 -1.43
C ALA A 36 -3.60 18.09 -1.82
N GLN A 37 -2.89 18.99 -1.11
CA GLN A 37 -2.78 20.40 -1.52
C GLN A 37 -2.11 20.55 -2.90
N ILE A 38 -1.07 19.75 -3.15
CA ILE A 38 -0.37 19.76 -4.44
C ILE A 38 -1.29 19.24 -5.54
N LEU A 39 -2.00 18.14 -5.30
CA LEU A 39 -3.01 17.61 -6.23
C LEU A 39 -4.07 18.67 -6.55
N LYS A 40 -4.59 19.38 -5.54
CA LYS A 40 -5.56 20.47 -5.69
C LYS A 40 -5.00 21.61 -6.54
N LYS A 41 -3.78 22.07 -6.26
CA LYS A 41 -3.08 23.10 -7.05
C LYS A 41 -2.87 22.69 -8.51
N ARG A 42 -2.57 21.42 -8.75
CA ARG A 42 -2.39 20.84 -10.09
C ARG A 42 -3.72 20.45 -10.77
N LYS A 43 -4.86 20.80 -10.16
CA LYS A 43 -6.24 20.52 -10.66
C LYS A 43 -6.56 19.02 -10.82
N CYS A 44 -5.88 18.16 -10.08
CA CYS A 44 -6.16 16.74 -9.99
C CYS A 44 -7.11 16.44 -8.81
N ASN A 45 -8.36 16.89 -8.94
CA ASN A 45 -9.36 16.80 -7.85
C ASN A 45 -10.15 15.48 -7.85
N SER A 46 -9.91 14.62 -8.84
CA SER A 46 -10.57 13.32 -9.00
C SER A 46 -9.88 12.19 -8.21
N VAL A 47 -9.17 12.50 -7.14
CA VAL A 47 -8.49 11.53 -6.27
C VAL A 47 -9.18 11.46 -4.93
N ARG A 48 -9.26 10.26 -4.35
CA ARG A 48 -9.72 10.05 -2.98
C ARG A 48 -8.82 9.07 -2.24
N PHE A 49 -8.34 9.48 -1.07
CA PHE A 49 -7.66 8.61 -0.12
C PHE A 49 -8.69 7.96 0.83
N ASN A 50 -8.90 6.67 0.70
CA ASN A 50 -9.75 5.89 1.59
C ASN A 50 -8.87 5.27 2.69
N LEU A 51 -8.98 5.79 3.91
CA LEU A 51 -8.15 5.39 5.05
C LEU A 51 -8.96 4.48 5.97
N VAL A 52 -8.77 3.17 5.81
CA VAL A 52 -9.44 2.13 6.61
C VAL A 52 -8.57 1.75 7.80
N GLY A 53 -9.04 2.07 9.00
CA GLY A 53 -8.31 1.71 10.21
C GLY A 53 -8.41 2.70 11.34
N ASP A 54 -7.55 2.49 12.33
CA ASP A 54 -7.43 3.34 13.51
C ASP A 54 -5.97 3.39 13.97
N GLY A 55 -5.65 4.31 14.89
CA GLY A 55 -4.31 4.42 15.44
C GLY A 55 -4.02 5.79 16.04
N ARG A 56 -2.88 5.87 16.74
CA ARG A 56 -2.51 7.05 17.54
C ARG A 56 -2.33 8.33 16.70
N ALA A 57 -1.97 8.23 15.43
CA ALA A 57 -1.77 9.37 14.56
C ALA A 57 -3.06 9.85 13.86
N LYS A 58 -4.21 9.15 14.01
CA LYS A 58 -5.45 9.44 13.28
C LYS A 58 -5.98 10.86 13.57
N ILE A 59 -5.94 11.29 14.84
CA ILE A 59 -6.44 12.60 15.25
C ILE A 59 -5.55 13.70 14.65
N ASP A 60 -4.23 13.58 14.79
CA ASP A 60 -3.28 14.55 14.26
C ASP A 60 -3.36 14.65 12.74
N LEU A 61 -3.53 13.51 12.06
CA LEU A 61 -3.72 13.46 10.62
C LEU A 61 -5.00 14.21 10.19
N ARG A 62 -6.12 14.00 10.90
CA ARG A 62 -7.38 14.71 10.63
C ARG A 62 -7.25 16.22 10.83
N ASN A 63 -6.55 16.64 11.88
CA ASN A 63 -6.29 18.05 12.15
C ASN A 63 -5.48 18.69 11.02
N LYS A 64 -4.39 18.06 10.59
CA LYS A 64 -3.57 18.52 9.46
C LYS A 64 -4.37 18.59 8.15
N ILE A 65 -5.23 17.62 7.87
CA ILE A 65 -6.11 17.62 6.69
C ILE A 65 -7.02 18.86 6.70
N LYS A 66 -7.63 19.15 7.86
CA LYS A 66 -8.50 20.33 8.05
C LYS A 66 -7.71 21.63 7.94
N GLU A 67 -6.57 21.74 8.59
CA GLU A 67 -5.68 22.92 8.53
C GLU A 67 -5.23 23.22 7.09
N ASN A 68 -5.03 22.18 6.29
CA ASN A 68 -4.66 22.30 4.88
C ASN A 68 -5.86 22.52 3.93
N GLY A 69 -7.10 22.46 4.42
CA GLY A 69 -8.32 22.67 3.63
C GLY A 69 -8.46 21.68 2.47
N VAL A 70 -8.24 20.38 2.75
CA VAL A 70 -8.22 19.31 1.73
C VAL A 70 -9.10 18.11 2.12
N GLU A 71 -10.08 18.32 2.99
CA GLU A 71 -10.97 17.27 3.49
C GLU A 71 -11.68 16.50 2.38
N GLU A 72 -11.97 17.13 1.26
CA GLU A 72 -12.64 16.53 0.10
C GLU A 72 -11.86 15.41 -0.59
N PHE A 73 -10.56 15.29 -0.27
CA PHE A 73 -9.70 14.20 -0.75
C PHE A 73 -9.72 12.97 0.16
N PHE A 74 -10.33 13.04 1.35
CA PHE A 74 -10.20 12.00 2.36
C PHE A 74 -11.53 11.37 2.75
N ASN A 75 -11.53 10.04 2.82
CA ASN A 75 -12.60 9.24 3.38
C ASN A 75 -12.02 8.36 4.50
N PHE A 76 -12.49 8.56 5.72
CA PHE A 76 -12.06 7.78 6.88
C PHE A 76 -13.10 6.70 7.19
N ILE A 77 -12.65 5.46 7.20
CA ILE A 77 -13.44 4.29 7.54
C ILE A 77 -12.82 3.67 8.79
N ASP A 78 -13.63 3.43 9.81
CA ASP A 78 -13.15 2.83 11.04
C ASP A 78 -12.61 1.41 10.82
N ARG A 79 -11.88 0.91 11.80
CA ARG A 79 -11.24 -0.42 11.75
C ARG A 79 -12.23 -1.49 11.30
N GLN A 80 -11.82 -2.27 10.31
CA GLN A 80 -12.57 -3.37 9.73
C GLN A 80 -11.90 -4.72 10.03
N PRO A 81 -12.64 -5.83 10.06
CA PRO A 81 -12.06 -7.17 10.11
C PRO A 81 -11.15 -7.43 8.90
N ALA A 82 -10.07 -8.16 9.11
CA ALA A 82 -9.11 -8.47 8.04
C ALA A 82 -9.75 -9.14 6.83
N LEU A 83 -10.77 -9.97 7.03
CA LEU A 83 -11.53 -10.64 5.98
C LEU A 83 -12.28 -9.68 5.05
N MET A 84 -12.56 -8.44 5.50
CA MET A 84 -13.23 -7.43 4.69
C MET A 84 -12.25 -6.67 3.79
N ILE A 85 -10.96 -6.70 4.05
CA ILE A 85 -9.98 -5.90 3.30
C ILE A 85 -9.97 -6.23 1.79
N PRO A 86 -10.09 -7.50 1.34
CA PRO A 86 -10.22 -7.80 -0.09
C PRO A 86 -11.42 -7.11 -0.76
N HIS A 87 -12.53 -6.90 -0.05
CA HIS A 87 -13.70 -6.19 -0.60
C HIS A 87 -13.40 -4.70 -0.82
N PHE A 88 -12.65 -4.06 0.10
CA PHE A 88 -12.18 -2.68 -0.09
C PHE A 88 -11.20 -2.56 -1.25
N MET A 89 -10.31 -3.56 -1.42
CA MET A 89 -9.37 -3.61 -2.55
C MET A 89 -10.11 -3.72 -3.89
N ALA A 90 -11.14 -4.58 -3.97
CA ALA A 90 -11.90 -4.82 -5.19
C ALA A 90 -12.66 -3.59 -5.72
N VAL A 91 -12.89 -2.58 -4.88
CA VAL A 91 -13.58 -1.33 -5.23
C VAL A 91 -12.65 -0.12 -5.23
N SER A 92 -11.35 -0.35 -5.19
CA SER A 92 -10.30 0.68 -5.23
C SER A 92 -9.44 0.54 -6.47
N ASP A 93 -8.93 1.65 -6.99
CA ASP A 93 -8.11 1.68 -8.20
C ASP A 93 -6.63 1.40 -7.90
N ALA A 94 -6.17 1.77 -6.70
CA ALA A 94 -4.82 1.50 -6.23
C ALA A 94 -4.77 1.35 -4.71
N SER A 95 -3.73 0.70 -4.22
CA SER A 95 -3.40 0.62 -2.79
C SER A 95 -2.23 1.55 -2.44
N LEU A 96 -2.16 2.00 -1.18
CA LEU A 96 -1.14 2.93 -0.69
C LEU A 96 -0.31 2.29 0.42
N ILE A 97 1.01 2.33 0.24
CA ILE A 97 2.00 2.02 1.27
C ILE A 97 2.79 3.28 1.55
N CYS A 98 2.72 3.76 2.78
CA CYS A 98 3.59 4.83 3.26
C CYS A 98 4.41 4.32 4.44
N LEU A 99 5.65 4.78 4.54
CA LEU A 99 6.52 4.61 5.70
C LEU A 99 7.21 5.93 6.02
N SER A 100 7.38 6.23 7.30
CA SER A 100 8.18 7.37 7.74
C SER A 100 9.64 7.19 7.33
N LYS A 101 10.33 8.28 7.06
CA LYS A 101 11.77 8.24 6.74
C LYS A 101 12.58 7.73 7.92
N SER A 102 13.17 6.55 7.77
CA SER A 102 14.00 5.90 8.80
C SER A 102 14.81 4.77 8.19
N ARG A 103 16.07 4.63 8.60
CA ARG A 103 16.95 3.51 8.20
C ARG A 103 16.35 2.13 8.52
N VAL A 104 15.58 2.02 9.60
CA VAL A 104 14.90 0.76 9.95
C VAL A 104 13.84 0.41 8.92
N PHE A 105 13.15 1.40 8.37
CA PHE A 105 12.10 1.15 7.39
C PHE A 105 12.63 0.92 5.98
N GLU A 106 13.86 1.35 5.68
CA GLU A 106 14.52 1.05 4.40
C GLU A 106 14.73 -0.46 4.18
N THR A 107 14.92 -1.23 5.25
CA THR A 107 15.09 -2.69 5.21
C THR A 107 13.82 -3.46 5.55
N THR A 108 12.70 -2.76 5.71
CA THR A 108 11.43 -3.36 6.14
C THR A 108 10.49 -3.59 4.96
N ILE A 109 9.96 -4.80 4.87
CA ILE A 109 8.84 -5.12 3.98
C ILE A 109 7.57 -5.16 4.83
N PRO A 110 6.69 -4.13 4.76
CA PRO A 110 5.43 -4.14 5.51
C PRO A 110 4.54 -5.31 5.10
N GLY A 111 3.90 -5.99 6.06
CA GLY A 111 2.99 -7.10 5.76
C GLY A 111 1.84 -6.75 4.82
N LYS A 112 1.44 -5.46 4.77
CA LYS A 112 0.44 -4.97 3.80
C LYS A 112 0.92 -5.07 2.34
N THR A 113 2.24 -5.05 2.08
CA THR A 113 2.79 -5.26 0.73
C THR A 113 2.35 -6.61 0.17
N GLN A 114 2.51 -7.66 0.95
CA GLN A 114 2.10 -9.02 0.58
C GLN A 114 0.58 -9.11 0.39
N SER A 115 -0.20 -8.52 1.30
CA SER A 115 -1.66 -8.51 1.23
C SER A 115 -2.19 -7.77 0.00
N TYR A 116 -1.59 -6.63 -0.35
CA TYR A 116 -1.98 -5.84 -1.51
C TYR A 116 -1.60 -6.55 -2.82
N MET A 117 -0.40 -7.10 -2.89
CA MET A 117 0.02 -7.92 -4.02
C MET A 117 -0.87 -9.14 -4.23
N ALA A 118 -1.26 -9.84 -3.14
CA ALA A 118 -2.18 -10.98 -3.20
C ALA A 118 -3.57 -10.62 -3.72
N CYS A 119 -4.01 -9.37 -3.53
CA CYS A 119 -5.28 -8.87 -4.08
C CYS A 119 -5.18 -8.42 -5.54
N GLY A 120 -3.99 -8.43 -6.14
CA GLY A 120 -3.81 -8.04 -7.54
C GLY A 120 -4.15 -6.59 -7.82
N ILE A 121 -3.89 -5.67 -6.87
CA ILE A 121 -4.16 -4.23 -7.02
C ILE A 121 -2.85 -3.47 -7.27
N PRO A 122 -2.84 -2.44 -8.13
CA PRO A 122 -1.69 -1.55 -8.29
C PRO A 122 -1.27 -0.89 -6.99
N ILE A 123 0.04 -0.67 -6.80
CA ILE A 123 0.58 -0.17 -5.53
C ILE A 123 1.24 1.20 -5.72
N ILE A 124 0.83 2.18 -4.93
CA ILE A 124 1.49 3.47 -4.76
C ILE A 124 2.33 3.39 -3.49
N VAL A 125 3.61 3.75 -3.57
CA VAL A 125 4.53 3.70 -2.43
C VAL A 125 5.11 5.09 -2.15
N SER A 126 5.04 5.53 -0.89
CA SER A 126 5.82 6.64 -0.35
C SER A 126 6.72 6.09 0.76
N ALA A 127 7.87 5.58 0.36
CA ALA A 127 8.85 4.95 1.24
C ALA A 127 10.21 4.90 0.56
N ASP A 128 11.26 4.57 1.34
CA ASP A 128 12.59 4.26 0.83
C ASP A 128 12.87 2.75 0.96
N GLY A 129 13.88 2.25 0.24
CA GLY A 129 14.44 0.90 0.42
C GLY A 129 13.61 -0.25 -0.19
N GLU A 130 13.60 -1.39 0.51
CA GLU A 130 13.17 -2.71 0.01
C GLU A 130 11.76 -2.74 -0.59
N VAL A 131 10.79 -2.06 0.04
CA VAL A 131 9.41 -2.04 -0.47
C VAL A 131 9.31 -1.38 -1.83
N CYS A 132 10.09 -0.30 -2.05
CA CYS A 132 10.15 0.37 -3.35
C CYS A 132 10.83 -0.52 -4.40
N GLU A 133 11.89 -1.22 -4.01
CA GLU A 133 12.61 -2.13 -4.91
C GLU A 133 11.72 -3.28 -5.38
N ILE A 134 10.95 -3.87 -4.47
CA ILE A 134 9.97 -4.90 -4.79
C ILE A 134 8.92 -4.37 -5.79
N VAL A 135 8.35 -3.20 -5.55
CA VAL A 135 7.28 -2.64 -6.40
C VAL A 135 7.83 -2.24 -7.78
N ARG A 136 9.04 -1.69 -7.85
CA ARG A 136 9.71 -1.37 -9.13
C ARG A 136 10.07 -2.62 -9.92
N THR A 137 10.73 -3.59 -9.27
CA THR A 137 11.18 -4.83 -9.91
C THR A 137 10.02 -5.68 -10.41
N SER A 138 8.93 -5.75 -9.65
CA SER A 138 7.71 -6.45 -10.07
C SER A 138 6.94 -5.69 -11.15
N GLY A 139 7.14 -4.37 -11.29
CA GLY A 139 6.32 -3.52 -12.14
C GLY A 139 4.87 -3.42 -11.68
N SER A 140 4.62 -3.60 -10.38
CA SER A 140 3.30 -3.63 -9.77
C SER A 140 2.77 -2.24 -9.36
N GLY A 141 3.57 -1.17 -9.55
CA GLY A 141 3.17 0.16 -9.12
C GLY A 141 4.24 1.22 -9.30
N LEU A 142 4.04 2.36 -8.62
CA LEU A 142 4.93 3.53 -8.66
C LEU A 142 5.40 3.90 -7.25
N CYS A 143 6.61 4.47 -7.18
CA CYS A 143 7.26 4.80 -5.91
C CYS A 143 7.78 6.23 -5.88
N SER A 144 7.56 6.92 -4.76
CA SER A 144 8.21 8.17 -4.38
C SER A 144 9.01 7.99 -3.09
N PRO A 145 10.01 8.86 -2.82
CA PRO A 145 10.73 8.83 -1.55
C PRO A 145 9.81 9.01 -0.34
N ALA A 146 10.25 8.51 0.82
CA ALA A 146 9.55 8.70 2.08
C ALA A 146 9.45 10.18 2.45
N GLY A 147 8.23 10.66 2.75
CA GLY A 147 7.99 12.04 3.18
C GLY A 147 8.18 13.09 2.09
N ASP A 148 8.10 12.70 0.81
CA ASP A 148 8.14 13.60 -0.35
C ASP A 148 6.72 13.81 -0.92
N PRO A 149 6.02 14.89 -0.55
CA PRO A 149 4.65 15.15 -1.02
C PRO A 149 4.60 15.50 -2.51
N GLU A 150 5.61 16.16 -3.07
CA GLU A 150 5.70 16.52 -4.49
C GLU A 150 5.91 15.26 -5.35
N GLY A 151 6.82 14.38 -4.95
CA GLY A 151 7.05 13.08 -5.60
C GLY A 151 5.81 12.20 -5.53
N LEU A 152 5.16 12.12 -4.36
CA LEU A 152 3.94 11.33 -4.18
C LEU A 152 2.79 11.88 -5.05
N ALA A 153 2.58 13.20 -5.08
CA ALA A 153 1.57 13.80 -5.95
C ALA A 153 1.84 13.52 -7.44
N SER A 154 3.10 13.54 -7.84
CA SER A 154 3.49 13.29 -9.25
C SER A 154 3.16 11.87 -9.69
N ILE A 155 3.51 10.86 -8.89
CA ILE A 155 3.20 9.45 -9.22
C ILE A 155 1.69 9.15 -9.13
N ILE A 156 0.95 9.83 -8.25
CA ILE A 156 -0.52 9.71 -8.20
C ILE A 156 -1.14 10.26 -9.49
N ILE A 157 -0.70 11.44 -9.93
CA ILE A 157 -1.18 12.03 -11.20
C ILE A 157 -0.84 11.12 -12.38
N GLU A 158 0.37 10.57 -12.43
CA GLU A 158 0.77 9.61 -13.45
C GLU A 158 -0.17 8.41 -13.45
N MET A 159 -0.44 7.81 -12.29
CA MET A 159 -1.31 6.64 -12.17
C MET A 159 -2.76 6.93 -12.56
N CYS A 160 -3.30 8.10 -12.19
CA CYS A 160 -4.65 8.53 -12.58
C CYS A 160 -4.81 8.72 -14.10
N ASN A 161 -3.72 9.00 -14.81
CA ASN A 161 -3.72 9.19 -16.26
C ASN A 161 -3.44 7.90 -17.06
N LEU A 162 -3.18 6.78 -16.38
CA LEU A 162 -3.01 5.50 -17.05
C LEU A 162 -4.35 4.97 -17.56
N GLN A 163 -4.29 4.25 -18.67
CA GLN A 163 -5.42 3.49 -19.17
C GLN A 163 -5.73 2.32 -18.23
N GLU A 164 -6.99 1.92 -18.14
CA GLU A 164 -7.47 0.86 -17.24
C GLU A 164 -6.71 -0.45 -17.46
N GLU A 165 -6.41 -0.79 -18.72
CA GLU A 165 -5.63 -1.98 -19.07
C GLU A 165 -4.24 -1.97 -18.44
N ARG A 166 -3.63 -0.79 -18.33
CA ARG A 166 -2.31 -0.66 -17.70
C ARG A 166 -2.36 -0.84 -16.20
N LEU A 167 -3.39 -0.31 -15.55
CA LEU A 167 -3.65 -0.55 -14.13
C LEU A 167 -3.90 -2.03 -13.85
N HIS A 168 -4.72 -2.69 -14.67
CA HIS A 168 -4.96 -4.13 -14.58
C HIS A 168 -3.67 -4.94 -14.79
N GLU A 169 -2.81 -4.53 -15.71
CA GLU A 169 -1.50 -5.19 -15.90
C GLU A 169 -0.60 -5.05 -14.67
N MET A 170 -0.55 -3.87 -14.05
CA MET A 170 0.19 -3.67 -12.79
C MET A 170 -0.35 -4.56 -11.67
N GLY A 171 -1.66 -4.65 -11.53
CA GLY A 171 -2.32 -5.53 -10.57
C GLY A 171 -1.98 -7.01 -10.80
N ARG A 172 -2.03 -7.47 -12.05
CA ARG A 172 -1.63 -8.84 -12.39
C ARG A 172 -0.18 -9.11 -12.04
N ARG A 173 0.73 -8.19 -12.34
CA ARG A 173 2.15 -8.29 -11.98
C ARG A 173 2.36 -8.33 -10.46
N ALA A 174 1.54 -7.63 -9.69
CA ALA A 174 1.54 -7.72 -8.23
C ALA A 174 1.21 -9.13 -7.78
N LEU A 175 0.13 -9.72 -8.30
CA LEU A 175 -0.30 -11.09 -7.98
C LEU A 175 0.75 -12.14 -8.40
N ASP A 176 1.29 -12.05 -9.62
CA ASP A 176 2.34 -12.93 -10.12
C ASP A 176 3.59 -12.90 -9.20
N TYR A 177 3.97 -11.70 -8.74
CA TYR A 177 5.09 -11.53 -7.81
C TYR A 177 4.80 -12.14 -6.44
N TYR A 178 3.57 -11.96 -5.92
CA TYR A 178 3.11 -12.58 -4.67
C TYR A 178 3.18 -14.11 -4.76
N GLU A 179 2.59 -14.70 -5.78
CA GLU A 179 2.56 -16.14 -5.96
C GLU A 179 3.96 -16.75 -6.08
N LYS A 180 4.90 -16.01 -6.68
CA LYS A 180 6.27 -16.47 -6.84
C LYS A 180 7.11 -16.34 -5.57
N ASN A 181 6.94 -15.25 -4.81
CA ASN A 181 7.89 -14.86 -3.76
C ASN A 181 7.29 -14.88 -2.34
N PHE A 182 5.97 -14.75 -2.19
CA PHE A 182 5.31 -14.58 -0.89
C PHE A 182 4.24 -15.65 -0.60
N ASP A 183 3.99 -16.57 -1.52
CA ASP A 183 3.07 -17.66 -1.28
C ASP A 183 3.49 -18.47 -0.05
N LYS A 184 2.55 -18.65 0.89
CA LYS A 184 2.82 -19.26 2.19
C LYS A 184 3.35 -20.70 2.06
N SER A 185 2.78 -21.48 1.15
CA SER A 185 3.18 -22.89 0.99
C SER A 185 4.62 -22.96 0.48
N LYS A 186 4.96 -22.17 -0.54
CA LYS A 186 6.32 -22.09 -1.09
C LYS A 186 7.35 -21.61 -0.06
N LEU A 187 6.97 -20.62 0.78
CA LEU A 187 7.86 -20.15 1.85
C LEU A 187 8.08 -21.22 2.93
N LEU A 188 7.05 -21.95 3.31
CA LEU A 188 7.17 -23.06 4.27
C LEU A 188 8.04 -24.19 3.71
N ASP A 189 7.84 -24.57 2.44
CA ASP A 189 8.67 -25.60 1.79
C ASP A 189 10.15 -25.20 1.77
N ARG A 190 10.45 -23.94 1.44
CA ARG A 190 11.82 -23.39 1.50
C ARG A 190 12.41 -23.41 2.91
N MET A 191 11.62 -23.07 3.92
CA MET A 191 12.05 -23.16 5.32
C MET A 191 12.37 -24.59 5.72
N ASP A 192 11.52 -25.55 5.35
CA ASP A 192 11.73 -26.97 5.61
C ASP A 192 13.01 -27.50 4.95
N GLU A 193 13.28 -27.08 3.72
CA GLU A 193 14.55 -27.42 3.05
C GLU A 193 15.77 -26.86 3.80
N LEU A 194 15.74 -25.59 4.23
CA LEU A 194 16.82 -24.99 5.01
C LEU A 194 17.06 -25.71 6.34
N PHE A 195 15.99 -26.09 7.04
CA PHE A 195 16.09 -26.86 8.29
C PHE A 195 16.65 -28.28 8.09
N LYS A 196 16.32 -28.92 6.95
CA LYS A 196 16.89 -30.26 6.61
C LYS A 196 18.39 -30.15 6.33
N LEU A 197 18.84 -29.11 5.63
CA LEU A 197 20.25 -28.84 5.36
C LEU A 197 21.05 -28.63 6.66
N GLN A 198 20.52 -27.83 7.59
CA GLN A 198 21.18 -27.62 8.89
C GLN A 198 21.28 -28.89 9.72
N LYS A 199 20.26 -29.78 9.70
CA LYS A 199 20.34 -31.05 10.43
C LYS A 199 21.41 -32.01 9.85
N GLY A 200 21.69 -31.93 8.54
CA GLY A 200 22.77 -32.68 7.90
C GLY A 200 24.16 -32.29 8.42
N ASP A 201 24.41 -31.00 8.66
CA ASP A 201 25.70 -30.51 9.13
C ASP A 201 25.95 -30.82 10.62
N PHE A 202 24.92 -30.91 11.44
CA PHE A 202 25.07 -31.32 12.86
C PHE A 202 25.38 -32.80 13.06
N ALA A 203 25.12 -33.65 12.07
CA ALA A 203 25.46 -35.07 12.15
C ALA A 203 26.97 -35.34 12.02
N TYR A 204 27.77 -34.37 11.57
CA TYR A 204 29.24 -34.49 11.47
C TYR A 204 30.01 -34.05 12.74
N VAL A 205 29.34 -33.44 13.72
CA VAL A 205 30.02 -32.93 14.95
C VAL A 205 29.96 -33.93 16.11
N GLN A 206 29.29 -35.08 15.94
CA GLN A 206 29.20 -36.14 16.99
C GLN A 206 29.98 -37.42 16.64
N LYS A 207 31.12 -37.30 15.95
CA LYS A 207 32.08 -38.42 15.81
C LYS A 207 33.44 -38.06 16.37
#